data_5d5fe9ac2a3f6e38557a3409d21b9b42
#
_entry.id   5d5fe9ac2a3f6e38557a3409d21b9b42
#
_cell.length_a   1.000
_cell.length_b   1.000
_cell.length_c   1.000
_cell.angle_alpha   90.00
_cell.angle_beta   90.00
_cell.angle_gamma   90.00
#
_symmetry.space_group_name_H-M   'P 1'
#
loop_
_entity.id
_entity.type
_entity.pdbx_description
1 polymer ?
#
loop_
_entity_poly.entity_id
_entity_poly.type
_entity_poly.pdbx_seq_one_letter_code
_entity_poly.pdbx_strand_id
1 'polypeptide(L)'
;MTCKFERDVTPNGFVVLHISGRIDSADVEILRELIEKEERAKSILAIDLTEVTLIGRDAIRLLSTVETKGTELRNCPAYIRNWVSRDKCSGTETE
;
A
#
# COMPACT_ATOMS: atom_id res chain seq x y z
N MET A 1 3.18 -16.05 10.32
CA MET A 1 2.95 -14.96 9.35
C MET A 1 1.50 -14.64 9.28
N THR A 2 1.20 -13.38 9.46
CA THR A 2 -0.19 -12.94 9.49
C THR A 2 -0.57 -12.14 8.24
N CYS A 3 0.38 -11.89 7.37
CA CYS A 3 0.17 -11.09 6.18
C CYS A 3 0.60 -11.86 4.94
N LYS A 4 -0.20 -11.73 3.88
CA LYS A 4 0.08 -12.41 2.63
C LYS A 4 0.08 -11.39 1.50
N PHE A 5 1.06 -11.51 0.63
CA PHE A 5 1.18 -10.65 -0.55
C PHE A 5 1.06 -11.50 -1.80
N GLU A 6 0.21 -11.08 -2.73
CA GLU A 6 0.07 -11.75 -4.03
C GLU A 6 0.20 -10.73 -5.13
N ARG A 7 1.06 -11.04 -6.09
CA ARG A 7 1.29 -10.18 -7.24
C ARG A 7 0.49 -10.71 -8.43
N ASP A 8 -0.27 -9.84 -9.04
CA ASP A 8 -1.10 -10.20 -10.19
C ASP A 8 -0.82 -9.20 -11.31
N VAL A 9 -0.57 -9.71 -12.51
CA VAL A 9 -0.29 -8.86 -13.66
C VAL A 9 -1.47 -8.94 -14.61
N THR A 10 -2.09 -7.79 -14.89
CA THR A 10 -3.23 -7.75 -15.80
C THR A 10 -2.76 -7.76 -17.24
N PRO A 11 -3.65 -8.10 -18.19
CA PRO A 11 -3.28 -8.07 -19.60
C PRO A 11 -2.84 -6.70 -20.10
N ASN A 12 -3.26 -5.64 -19.41
CA ASN A 12 -2.90 -4.27 -19.80
C ASN A 12 -1.54 -3.83 -19.28
N GLY A 13 -0.83 -4.72 -18.58
CA GLY A 13 0.48 -4.39 -18.04
C GLY A 13 0.43 -3.77 -16.65
N PHE A 14 -0.75 -3.67 -16.04
CA PHE A 14 -0.86 -3.24 -14.66
C PHE A 14 -0.41 -4.36 -13.74
N VAL A 15 0.23 -3.97 -12.65
CA VAL A 15 0.55 -4.91 -11.57
C VAL A 15 -0.35 -4.58 -10.39
N VAL A 16 -1.08 -5.58 -9.92
CA VAL A 16 -1.94 -5.42 -8.75
C VAL A 16 -1.33 -6.24 -7.63
N LEU A 17 -1.04 -5.59 -6.52
CA LEU A 17 -0.50 -6.26 -5.34
C LEU A 17 -1.63 -6.45 -4.35
N HIS A 18 -2.04 -7.70 -4.17
CA HIS A 18 -3.11 -8.04 -3.23
C HIS A 18 -2.50 -8.32 -1.87
N ILE A 19 -2.95 -7.60 -0.87
CA ILE A 19 -2.48 -7.77 0.49
C ILE A 19 -3.64 -8.28 1.33
N SER A 20 -3.39 -9.33 2.11
CA SER A 20 -4.41 -9.86 2.99
C SER A 20 -3.83 -10.10 4.37
N GLY A 21 -4.71 -10.04 5.38
CA GLY A 21 -4.34 -10.30 6.76
C GLY A 21 -3.91 -9.03 7.47
N ARG A 22 -2.98 -9.20 8.39
CA ARG A 22 -2.55 -8.13 9.29
C ARG A 22 -1.17 -7.65 8.88
N ILE A 23 -1.04 -6.34 8.68
CA ILE A 23 0.22 -5.74 8.28
C ILE A 23 0.92 -5.15 9.50
N ASP A 24 2.00 -5.78 9.93
CA ASP A 24 2.81 -5.34 11.06
C ASP A 24 4.04 -4.57 10.56
N SER A 25 4.80 -4.02 11.49
CA SER A 25 6.03 -3.30 11.15
C SER A 25 6.99 -4.16 10.34
N ALA A 26 7.09 -5.44 10.67
CA ALA A 26 7.98 -6.35 9.96
C ALA A 26 7.53 -6.54 8.52
N ASP A 27 6.23 -6.51 8.28
CA ASP A 27 5.68 -6.69 6.95
C ASP A 27 5.89 -5.44 6.08
N VAL A 28 6.03 -4.29 6.71
CA VAL A 28 6.23 -3.03 5.99
C VAL A 28 7.51 -3.07 5.16
N GLU A 29 8.57 -3.68 5.70
CA GLU A 29 9.83 -3.78 4.95
C GLU A 29 9.65 -4.62 3.70
N ILE A 30 8.93 -5.72 3.81
CA ILE A 30 8.66 -6.59 2.67
C ILE A 30 7.84 -5.84 1.64
N LEU A 31 6.80 -5.15 2.11
CA LEU A 31 5.92 -4.39 1.21
C LEU A 31 6.70 -3.29 0.51
N ARG A 32 7.57 -2.59 1.24
CA ARG A 32 8.39 -1.53 0.65
C ARG A 32 9.27 -2.07 -0.46
N GLU A 33 9.91 -3.21 -0.22
CA GLU A 33 10.77 -3.83 -1.23
C GLU A 33 9.99 -4.21 -2.47
N LEU A 34 8.80 -4.76 -2.30
CA LEU A 34 7.96 -5.14 -3.43
C LEU A 34 7.57 -3.92 -4.26
N ILE A 35 7.22 -2.83 -3.58
CA ILE A 35 6.84 -1.59 -4.25
C ILE A 35 8.02 -1.00 -5.01
N GLU A 36 9.20 -0.96 -4.38
CA GLU A 36 10.39 -0.42 -5.02
C GLU A 36 10.77 -1.22 -6.25
N LYS A 37 10.59 -2.54 -6.18
CA LYS A 37 10.90 -3.39 -7.30
C LYS A 37 10.01 -3.05 -8.50
N GLU A 38 8.74 -2.81 -8.26
CA GLU A 38 7.83 -2.43 -9.33
C GLU A 38 8.14 -1.04 -9.87
N GLU A 39 8.57 -0.13 -8.99
CA GLU A 39 8.95 1.20 -9.42
C GLU A 39 10.15 1.16 -10.34
N ARG A 40 11.14 0.33 -10.02
CA ARG A 40 12.31 0.17 -10.88
C ARG A 40 11.94 -0.40 -12.24
N ALA A 41 10.95 -1.28 -12.25
CA ALA A 41 10.47 -1.87 -13.50
C ALA A 41 9.57 -0.90 -14.27
N LYS A 42 9.25 0.25 -13.67
CA LYS A 42 8.36 1.26 -14.25
C LYS A 42 6.97 0.70 -14.51
N SER A 43 6.54 -0.22 -13.68
CA SER A 43 5.22 -0.81 -13.76
C SER A 43 4.19 0.15 -13.19
N ILE A 44 2.98 0.08 -13.74
CA ILE A 44 1.86 0.79 -13.15
C ILE A 44 1.30 -0.10 -12.06
N LEU A 45 1.43 0.35 -10.82
CA LEU A 45 1.12 -0.48 -9.65
C LEU A 45 -0.16 -0.02 -8.98
N ALA A 46 -1.00 -0.99 -8.62
CA ALA A 46 -2.14 -0.77 -7.77
C ALA A 46 -2.03 -1.71 -6.58
N ILE A 47 -2.52 -1.27 -5.43
CA ILE A 47 -2.48 -2.07 -4.21
C ILE A 47 -3.92 -2.34 -3.79
N ASP A 48 -4.27 -3.62 -3.69
CA ASP A 48 -5.62 -4.04 -3.32
C ASP A 48 -5.63 -4.41 -1.84
N LEU A 49 -6.48 -3.74 -1.10
CA LEU A 49 -6.55 -3.86 0.37
C LEU A 49 -7.83 -4.55 0.84
N THR A 50 -8.53 -5.21 -0.07
CA THR A 50 -9.81 -5.84 0.25
C THR A 50 -9.74 -6.77 1.46
N GLU A 51 -8.68 -7.57 1.53
CA GLU A 51 -8.56 -8.61 2.55
C GLU A 51 -7.72 -8.18 3.75
N VAL A 52 -7.35 -6.92 3.84
CA VAL A 52 -6.58 -6.43 4.98
C VAL A 52 -7.50 -6.32 6.19
N THR A 53 -7.10 -6.97 7.30
CA THR A 53 -7.89 -6.97 8.51
C THR A 53 -7.40 -5.99 9.56
N LEU A 54 -6.10 -5.69 9.53
CA LEU A 54 -5.51 -4.76 10.49
C LEU A 54 -4.25 -4.19 9.87
N ILE A 55 -3.97 -2.92 10.15
CA ILE A 55 -2.81 -2.26 9.56
C ILE A 55 -2.16 -1.36 10.61
N GLY A 56 -0.83 -1.41 10.68
CA GLY A 56 -0.07 -0.59 11.61
C GLY A 56 0.23 0.78 11.05
N ARG A 57 0.72 1.66 11.94
CA ARG A 57 1.00 3.04 11.56
C ARG A 57 2.05 3.15 10.46
N ASP A 58 3.10 2.33 10.55
CA ASP A 58 4.17 2.38 9.55
C ASP A 58 3.65 2.02 8.17
N ALA A 59 2.74 1.05 8.10
CA ALA A 59 2.14 0.65 6.84
C ALA A 59 1.24 1.76 6.29
N ILE A 60 0.50 2.43 7.16
CA ILE A 60 -0.33 3.56 6.76
C ILE A 60 0.54 4.64 6.13
N ARG A 61 1.68 4.93 6.76
CA ARG A 61 2.60 5.95 6.24
C ARG A 61 3.14 5.55 4.88
N LEU A 62 3.48 4.27 4.71
CA LEU A 62 3.96 3.79 3.43
C LEU A 62 2.89 3.90 2.35
N LEU A 63 1.65 3.52 2.66
CA LEU A 63 0.55 3.64 1.70
C LEU A 63 0.32 5.09 1.31
N SER A 64 0.38 5.99 2.28
CA SER A 64 0.24 7.42 2.02
C SER A 64 1.31 7.91 1.05
N THR A 65 2.55 7.48 1.27
CA THR A 65 3.66 7.86 0.42
C THR A 65 3.49 7.37 -1.01
N VAL A 66 3.13 6.09 -1.17
CA VAL A 66 2.99 5.53 -2.51
C VAL A 66 1.81 6.12 -3.26
N GLU A 67 0.74 6.43 -2.55
CA GLU A 67 -0.41 7.06 -3.19
C GLU A 67 -0.04 8.45 -3.70
N THR A 68 0.77 9.17 -2.94
CA THR A 68 1.26 10.48 -3.37
C THR A 68 2.10 10.37 -4.63
N LYS A 69 2.80 9.25 -4.81
CA LYS A 69 3.61 9.02 -6.00
C LYS A 69 2.80 8.53 -7.20
N GLY A 70 1.50 8.29 -7.02
CA GLY A 70 0.65 7.89 -8.12
C GLY A 70 0.15 6.46 -8.07
N THR A 71 0.55 5.68 -7.07
CA THR A 71 0.07 4.32 -6.91
C THR A 71 -1.39 4.34 -6.46
N GLU A 72 -2.23 3.54 -7.10
CA GLU A 72 -3.64 3.46 -6.77
C GLU A 72 -3.87 2.50 -5.61
N LEU A 73 -4.69 2.91 -4.66
CA LEU A 73 -5.13 2.04 -3.57
C LEU A 73 -6.54 1.60 -3.88
N ARG A 74 -6.73 0.31 -4.12
CA ARG A 74 -8.02 -0.27 -4.50
C ARG A 74 -8.70 -0.93 -3.33
N ASN A 75 -10.03 -0.80 -3.29
CA ASN A 75 -10.86 -1.46 -2.28
C ASN A 75 -10.37 -1.18 -0.87
N CYS A 76 -9.94 0.06 -0.66
CA CYS A 76 -9.39 0.47 0.63
C CYS A 76 -10.51 0.58 1.65
N PRO A 77 -10.46 -0.18 2.75
CA PRO A 77 -11.47 -0.04 3.80
C PRO A 77 -11.54 1.40 4.30
N ALA A 78 -12.73 1.81 4.71
CA ALA A 78 -12.96 3.20 5.11
C ALA A 78 -12.01 3.65 6.22
N TYR A 79 -11.76 2.79 7.20
CA TYR A 79 -10.90 3.18 8.32
C TYR A 79 -9.45 3.39 7.86
N ILE A 80 -8.98 2.59 6.90
CA ILE A 80 -7.64 2.75 6.36
C ILE A 80 -7.57 4.02 5.52
N ARG A 81 -8.59 4.28 4.73
CA ARG A 81 -8.66 5.48 3.91
C ARG A 81 -8.58 6.73 4.78
N ASN A 82 -9.29 6.73 5.89
CA ASN A 82 -9.25 7.86 6.82
C ASN A 82 -7.86 8.07 7.40
N TRP A 83 -7.20 6.98 7.78
CA TRP A 83 -5.85 7.07 8.35
C TRP A 83 -4.85 7.58 7.33
N VAL A 84 -4.94 7.09 6.08
CA VAL A 84 -4.06 7.54 5.03
C VAL A 84 -4.26 9.02 4.76
N SER A 85 -5.50 9.47 4.72
CA SER A 85 -5.81 10.88 4.50
C SER A 85 -5.26 11.75 5.63
N ARG A 86 -5.38 11.29 6.87
CA ARG A 86 -4.85 12.03 8.02
C ARG A 86 -3.33 12.13 7.94
N ASP A 87 -2.67 11.06 7.56
CA ASP A 87 -1.22 11.08 7.46
C ASP A 87 -0.77 12.10 6.43
N LYS A 88 -1.46 12.16 5.29
CA LYS A 88 -1.12 13.14 4.27
C LYS A 88 -1.31 14.56 4.76
N CYS A 89 -2.41 14.81 5.46
CA CYS A 89 -2.68 16.13 6.01
C CYS A 89 -1.63 16.52 7.04
N SER A 90 -1.26 15.58 7.93
CA SER A 90 -0.24 15.84 8.93
C SER A 90 1.08 16.17 8.28
N GLY A 91 1.44 15.45 7.22
CA GLY A 91 2.66 15.73 6.50
C GLY A 91 2.65 17.11 5.90
N THR A 92 1.50 17.56 5.43
CA THR A 92 1.35 18.89 4.87
C THR A 92 1.49 19.95 5.93
N GLU A 93 0.96 19.69 7.11
CA GLU A 93 0.94 20.70 8.19
C GLU A 93 2.28 20.89 8.85
N THR A 94 3.18 19.96 8.72
CA THR A 94 4.47 20.08 9.38
C THR A 94 5.41 21.07 8.68
N GLU A 95 5.03 21.58 7.56
CA GLU A 95 5.86 22.57 6.84
C GLU A 95 6.03 23.88 7.57
#